data_ce075c6d98810e569b2b5401f2474ed7
#
_entry.id   ce075c6d98810e569b2b5401f2474ed7
#
_cell.length_a   1.000
_cell.length_b   1.000
_cell.length_c   1.000
_cell.angle_alpha   90.00
_cell.angle_beta   90.00
_cell.angle_gamma   90.00
#
_symmetry.space_group_name_H-M   'P 1'
#
loop_
_entity.id
_entity.type
_entity.pdbx_description
1 polymer ?
#
loop_
_entity_poly.entity_id
_entity_poly.type
_entity_poly.pdbx_seq_one_letter_code
_entity_poly.pdbx_strand_id
1 'polypeptide(L)'
;IDIDKKDAAYRPVSYPSLRGIRMPDGISLFESNGKTYIVTANEGDSREWNEYLNEAECNFGKGQTSPSGKITAENSGLTGKVVFFDQNDYEGLNSEYDYLFGGRSFTVYCVDGSGMKEVYTSGNELEAKTAAYFPQYFNCSNDSAEIDDRSGKKGVEAESVTIGTVGEKTYAFIGLERIGGVMAYDITNPDKILFANYINSRDFSKDIAGDVSPEGLCMISASESADGNAYLLASCEVSGTVAAYKLISQNIDSSDDDNTDNNHDNNIDHNGSGHGGADTEDLNNQESKTNALKTGDHAPVIGTGIGMVLALSAIIVILKYRRSKNTITNTK
;
A
#
# COMPACT_ATOMS: atom_id res chain seq x y z
N ILE A 1 -11.01 9.04 -6.48
CA ILE A 1 -9.64 8.94 -6.98
C ILE A 1 -9.08 10.34 -7.23
N ASP A 2 -7.83 10.57 -6.93
CA ASP A 2 -7.10 11.79 -7.24
C ASP A 2 -6.22 11.57 -8.48
N ILE A 3 -6.44 12.38 -9.52
CA ILE A 3 -5.68 12.28 -10.77
C ILE A 3 -5.06 13.63 -11.20
N ASP A 4 -5.12 14.68 -10.36
CA ASP A 4 -4.47 15.96 -10.66
C ASP A 4 -3.11 16.07 -9.97
N LYS A 5 -2.03 15.96 -10.76
CA LYS A 5 -0.67 16.13 -10.25
C LYS A 5 -0.26 17.60 -9.98
N LYS A 6 -1.17 18.56 -10.00
CA LYS A 6 -0.86 19.99 -9.92
C LYS A 6 -1.49 20.72 -8.73
N ASP A 7 -2.36 20.09 -8.00
CA ASP A 7 -3.06 20.76 -6.90
C ASP A 7 -2.36 20.64 -5.54
N ALA A 8 -1.31 19.79 -5.45
CA ALA A 8 -0.46 19.58 -4.28
C ALA A 8 -1.27 19.20 -3.02
N ALA A 9 -2.32 18.41 -3.20
CA ALA A 9 -3.19 17.96 -2.12
C ALA A 9 -4.03 16.76 -2.54
N TYR A 10 -4.37 15.88 -1.58
CA TYR A 10 -5.33 14.82 -1.82
C TYR A 10 -6.76 15.38 -2.00
N ARG A 11 -7.27 15.37 -3.23
CA ARG A 11 -8.61 15.85 -3.59
C ARG A 11 -9.35 14.84 -4.46
N PRO A 12 -9.86 13.76 -3.87
CA PRO A 12 -10.51 12.70 -4.65
C PRO A 12 -11.81 13.19 -5.30
N VAL A 13 -11.92 12.92 -6.59
CA VAL A 13 -13.09 13.26 -7.40
C VAL A 13 -13.68 11.97 -8.00
N SER A 14 -15.00 11.95 -8.17
CA SER A 14 -15.68 10.87 -8.90
C SER A 14 -15.86 11.28 -10.35
N TYR A 15 -15.31 10.48 -11.26
CA TYR A 15 -15.44 10.66 -12.70
C TYR A 15 -16.31 9.53 -13.27
N PRO A 16 -17.57 9.78 -13.66
CA PRO A 16 -18.48 8.73 -14.11
C PRO A 16 -17.99 7.93 -15.33
N SER A 17 -17.21 8.59 -16.20
CA SER A 17 -16.62 7.98 -17.39
C SER A 17 -15.26 7.30 -17.14
N LEU A 18 -14.69 7.35 -15.93
CA LEU A 18 -13.38 6.80 -15.64
C LEU A 18 -13.47 5.39 -15.06
N ARG A 19 -12.58 4.53 -15.49
CA ARG A 19 -12.40 3.15 -15.00
C ARG A 19 -10.92 2.88 -14.73
N GLY A 20 -10.61 2.06 -13.75
CA GLY A 20 -9.29 1.49 -13.55
C GLY A 20 -9.24 0.08 -14.12
N ILE A 21 -8.26 -0.22 -14.97
CA ILE A 21 -7.92 -1.60 -15.31
C ILE A 21 -7.02 -2.11 -14.20
N ARG A 22 -7.45 -3.13 -13.45
CA ARG A 22 -6.76 -3.53 -12.21
C ARG A 22 -5.32 -3.95 -12.41
N MET A 23 -5.02 -4.71 -13.47
CA MET A 23 -3.67 -5.17 -13.81
C MET A 23 -2.91 -5.65 -12.57
N PRO A 24 -3.32 -6.80 -11.98
CA PRO A 24 -2.70 -7.30 -10.75
C PRO A 24 -1.27 -7.72 -11.01
N ASP A 25 -0.37 -7.38 -10.09
CA ASP A 25 0.99 -7.90 -10.04
C ASP A 25 1.13 -8.91 -8.90
N GLY A 26 1.24 -8.48 -7.66
CA GLY A 26 1.33 -9.39 -6.52
C GLY A 26 0.05 -10.20 -6.31
N ILE A 27 0.22 -11.49 -6.00
CA ILE A 27 -0.88 -12.42 -5.70
C ILE A 27 -0.55 -13.28 -4.50
N SER A 28 -1.53 -13.48 -3.60
CA SER A 28 -1.42 -14.40 -2.47
C SER A 28 -2.75 -15.11 -2.18
N LEU A 29 -2.69 -16.18 -1.40
CA LEU A 29 -3.84 -17.05 -1.11
C LEU A 29 -4.03 -17.19 0.39
N PHE A 30 -5.30 -17.34 0.82
CA PHE A 30 -5.62 -17.79 2.18
C PHE A 30 -6.90 -18.62 2.17
N GLU A 31 -7.08 -19.37 3.25
CA GLU A 31 -8.29 -20.14 3.46
C GLU A 31 -9.06 -19.60 4.67
N SER A 32 -10.37 -19.50 4.55
CA SER A 32 -11.26 -19.14 5.64
C SER A 32 -12.59 -19.87 5.47
N ASN A 33 -13.10 -20.47 6.55
CA ASN A 33 -14.39 -21.17 6.58
C ASN A 33 -14.53 -22.24 5.46
N GLY A 34 -13.42 -22.95 5.15
CA GLY A 34 -13.39 -24.00 4.12
C GLY A 34 -13.48 -23.49 2.68
N LYS A 35 -13.24 -22.19 2.45
CA LYS A 35 -13.16 -21.58 1.14
C LYS A 35 -11.77 -21.02 0.90
N THR A 36 -11.33 -21.04 -0.35
CA THR A 36 -10.09 -20.45 -0.79
C THR A 36 -10.35 -19.02 -1.27
N TYR A 37 -9.49 -18.11 -0.86
CA TYR A 37 -9.50 -16.71 -1.27
C TYR A 37 -8.20 -16.34 -1.95
N ILE A 38 -8.30 -15.48 -2.96
CA ILE A 38 -7.17 -14.89 -3.66
C ILE A 38 -7.14 -13.41 -3.34
N VAL A 39 -5.97 -12.90 -2.99
CA VAL A 39 -5.72 -11.45 -2.83
C VAL A 39 -4.80 -11.00 -3.93
N THR A 40 -5.15 -9.93 -4.64
CA THR A 40 -4.31 -9.31 -5.68
C THR A 40 -3.98 -7.88 -5.32
N ALA A 41 -2.72 -7.50 -5.44
CA ALA A 41 -2.28 -6.10 -5.46
C ALA A 41 -2.41 -5.59 -6.89
N ASN A 42 -3.07 -4.44 -7.09
CA ASN A 42 -3.47 -3.96 -8.43
C ASN A 42 -2.63 -2.75 -8.81
N GLU A 43 -1.38 -2.99 -9.13
CA GLU A 43 -0.37 -2.00 -9.48
C GLU A 43 -0.74 -1.26 -10.76
N GLY A 44 -0.82 -2.02 -11.84
CA GLY A 44 -1.04 -1.53 -13.20
C GLY A 44 0.25 -1.10 -13.88
N ASP A 45 0.53 -1.68 -15.03
CA ASP A 45 1.70 -1.30 -15.80
C ASP A 45 1.38 -1.11 -17.28
N SER A 46 2.14 -0.20 -17.94
CA SER A 46 2.05 0.00 -19.37
C SER A 46 2.88 -1.02 -20.12
N ARG A 47 2.46 -1.34 -21.35
CA ARG A 47 3.28 -2.15 -22.25
C ARG A 47 4.23 -1.26 -23.02
N GLU A 48 5.52 -1.41 -22.74
CA GLU A 48 6.61 -0.66 -23.36
C GLU A 48 7.57 -1.62 -24.05
N TRP A 49 7.53 -1.70 -25.39
CA TRP A 49 8.45 -2.55 -26.18
C TRP A 49 9.04 -1.75 -27.32
N ASN A 50 10.28 -1.37 -27.24
CA ASN A 50 10.96 -0.50 -28.19
C ASN A 50 10.21 0.84 -28.37
N GLU A 51 9.60 1.06 -29.54
CA GLU A 51 8.82 2.27 -29.83
C GLU A 51 7.31 2.09 -29.53
N TYR A 52 6.89 0.93 -29.09
CA TYR A 52 5.50 0.65 -28.76
C TYR A 52 5.19 1.02 -27.32
N LEU A 53 4.19 1.86 -27.15
CA LEU A 53 3.69 2.31 -25.85
C LEU A 53 2.16 2.40 -25.91
N ASN A 54 1.46 1.75 -24.97
CA ASN A 54 0.00 1.79 -24.89
C ASN A 54 -0.55 2.88 -23.97
N GLU A 55 0.18 3.98 -23.84
CA GLU A 55 -0.23 5.15 -23.07
C GLU A 55 -0.77 6.27 -23.95
N ALA A 56 -1.86 6.91 -23.49
CA ALA A 56 -2.42 8.13 -24.05
C ALA A 56 -2.24 9.26 -23.03
N GLU A 57 -1.15 10.02 -23.12
CA GLU A 57 -0.93 11.17 -22.23
C GLU A 57 -1.77 12.37 -22.70
N CYS A 58 -2.60 12.91 -21.80
CA CYS A 58 -3.43 14.08 -22.05
C CYS A 58 -3.05 15.22 -21.09
N ASN A 59 -2.72 16.39 -21.64
CA ASN A 59 -2.36 17.58 -20.86
C ASN A 59 -3.53 18.57 -20.82
N PHE A 60 -4.26 18.53 -19.70
CA PHE A 60 -5.44 19.38 -19.49
C PHE A 60 -5.08 20.87 -19.41
N GLY A 61 -3.91 21.21 -18.88
CA GLY A 61 -3.39 22.61 -18.88
C GLY A 61 -3.09 23.17 -20.29
N LYS A 62 -3.03 22.32 -21.31
CA LYS A 62 -2.91 22.69 -22.73
C LYS A 62 -4.22 22.58 -23.50
N GLY A 63 -5.34 22.39 -22.81
CA GLY A 63 -6.67 22.26 -23.42
C GLY A 63 -6.94 20.92 -24.07
N GLN A 64 -6.14 19.87 -23.79
CA GLN A 64 -6.46 18.52 -24.23
C GLN A 64 -7.56 17.91 -23.34
N THR A 65 -8.24 16.91 -23.87
CA THR A 65 -9.28 16.15 -23.18
C THR A 65 -8.85 14.71 -23.03
N SER A 66 -9.55 13.94 -22.18
CA SER A 66 -9.39 12.49 -22.13
C SER A 66 -9.65 11.80 -23.48
N PRO A 67 -9.20 10.57 -23.71
CA PRO A 67 -9.41 9.85 -24.96
C PRO A 67 -10.88 9.75 -25.39
N SER A 68 -11.82 9.57 -24.46
CA SER A 68 -13.26 9.58 -24.77
C SER A 68 -13.82 10.99 -25.02
N GLY A 69 -13.06 12.04 -24.72
CA GLY A 69 -13.52 13.44 -24.76
C GLY A 69 -14.45 13.85 -23.62
N LYS A 70 -14.75 12.94 -22.67
CA LYS A 70 -15.74 13.20 -21.59
C LYS A 70 -15.15 13.91 -20.37
N ILE A 71 -13.84 13.79 -20.14
CA ILE A 71 -13.15 14.53 -19.09
C ILE A 71 -12.42 15.68 -19.78
N THR A 72 -12.74 16.92 -19.38
CA THR A 72 -12.14 18.16 -19.89
C THR A 72 -11.66 19.01 -18.71
N ALA A 73 -10.76 19.95 -18.93
CA ALA A 73 -10.33 20.89 -17.89
C ALA A 73 -11.53 21.66 -17.28
N GLU A 74 -12.52 22.01 -18.10
CA GLU A 74 -13.72 22.76 -17.67
C GLU A 74 -14.59 21.96 -16.71
N ASN A 75 -14.87 20.68 -17.01
CA ASN A 75 -15.79 19.88 -16.19
C ASN A 75 -15.12 19.12 -15.04
N SER A 76 -13.80 18.99 -15.04
CA SER A 76 -13.02 18.27 -14.03
C SER A 76 -12.18 19.17 -13.13
N GLY A 77 -11.81 20.35 -13.59
CA GLY A 77 -10.84 21.22 -12.92
C GLY A 77 -9.38 20.78 -13.09
N LEU A 78 -9.11 19.71 -13.85
CA LEU A 78 -7.77 19.21 -14.08
C LEU A 78 -6.89 20.22 -14.80
N THR A 79 -5.66 20.40 -14.32
CA THR A 79 -4.69 21.34 -14.88
C THR A 79 -3.36 20.67 -15.27
N GLY A 80 -3.16 19.43 -14.84
CA GLY A 80 -1.96 18.64 -15.07
C GLY A 80 -2.05 17.71 -16.27
N LYS A 81 -1.08 16.80 -16.33
CA LYS A 81 -1.05 15.67 -17.25
C LYS A 81 -1.69 14.46 -16.58
N VAL A 82 -2.48 13.72 -17.32
CA VAL A 82 -3.01 12.42 -16.92
C VAL A 82 -2.66 11.40 -18.01
N VAL A 83 -2.20 10.24 -17.59
CA VAL A 83 -1.88 9.12 -18.49
C VAL A 83 -3.03 8.12 -18.46
N PHE A 84 -3.66 7.95 -19.61
CA PHE A 84 -4.73 6.99 -19.82
C PHE A 84 -4.21 5.78 -20.59
N PHE A 85 -4.89 4.67 -20.47
CA PHE A 85 -4.69 3.50 -21.32
C PHE A 85 -5.16 3.81 -22.75
N ASP A 86 -4.34 3.50 -23.75
CA ASP A 86 -4.77 3.62 -25.16
C ASP A 86 -5.77 2.52 -25.49
N GLN A 87 -7.03 2.91 -25.64
CA GLN A 87 -8.14 2.00 -25.89
C GLN A 87 -8.01 1.25 -27.23
N ASN A 88 -7.27 1.81 -28.20
CA ASN A 88 -7.05 1.17 -29.48
C ASN A 88 -6.17 -0.08 -29.38
N ASP A 89 -5.47 -0.23 -28.28
CA ASP A 89 -4.54 -1.32 -28.03
C ASP A 89 -5.23 -2.60 -27.50
N TYR A 90 -6.51 -2.51 -27.14
CA TYR A 90 -7.22 -3.64 -26.55
C TYR A 90 -8.66 -3.76 -27.05
N GLU A 91 -8.97 -4.86 -27.75
CA GLU A 91 -10.32 -5.15 -28.19
C GLU A 91 -11.28 -5.40 -27.00
N GLY A 92 -12.47 -4.86 -27.09
CA GLY A 92 -13.54 -5.09 -26.10
C GLY A 92 -13.64 -4.02 -25.01
N LEU A 93 -12.76 -3.01 -24.97
CA LEU A 93 -12.98 -1.83 -24.15
C LEU A 93 -14.08 -0.95 -24.76
N ASN A 94 -14.88 -0.36 -23.88
CA ASN A 94 -15.96 0.52 -24.32
C ASN A 94 -15.43 1.96 -24.48
N SER A 95 -15.45 2.50 -25.69
CA SER A 95 -14.99 3.86 -26.01
C SER A 95 -15.76 4.99 -25.30
N GLU A 96 -16.87 4.67 -24.63
CA GLU A 96 -17.60 5.59 -23.79
C GLU A 96 -16.91 5.86 -22.43
N TYR A 97 -15.86 5.12 -22.11
CA TYR A 97 -15.08 5.28 -20.89
C TYR A 97 -13.62 5.61 -21.16
N ASP A 98 -13.00 6.31 -20.23
CA ASP A 98 -11.57 6.47 -20.13
C ASP A 98 -11.01 5.44 -19.16
N TYR A 99 -9.81 4.94 -19.39
CA TYR A 99 -9.21 3.89 -18.59
C TYR A 99 -7.86 4.35 -18.03
N LEU A 100 -7.62 4.09 -16.74
CA LEU A 100 -6.34 4.24 -16.08
C LEU A 100 -5.65 2.89 -15.92
N PHE A 101 -4.34 2.92 -15.83
CA PHE A 101 -3.52 1.79 -15.42
C PHE A 101 -3.66 1.53 -13.94
N GLY A 102 -3.81 0.26 -13.56
CA GLY A 102 -3.95 -0.17 -12.18
C GLY A 102 -5.28 0.17 -11.52
N GLY A 103 -5.53 -0.51 -10.42
CA GLY A 103 -6.70 -0.26 -9.59
C GLY A 103 -6.43 0.76 -8.48
N ARG A 104 -5.18 1.10 -8.21
CA ARG A 104 -4.72 1.83 -7.01
C ARG A 104 -5.29 1.20 -5.73
N SER A 105 -5.43 -0.12 -5.74
CA SER A 105 -6.20 -0.89 -4.78
C SER A 105 -5.65 -2.30 -4.67
N PHE A 106 -6.16 -3.04 -3.71
CA PHE A 106 -6.09 -4.49 -3.73
C PHE A 106 -7.50 -5.09 -3.80
N THR A 107 -7.60 -6.33 -4.24
CA THR A 107 -8.88 -7.03 -4.41
C THR A 107 -8.81 -8.40 -3.76
N VAL A 108 -9.92 -8.84 -3.17
CA VAL A 108 -10.10 -10.19 -2.65
C VAL A 108 -11.18 -10.91 -3.44
N TYR A 109 -10.86 -12.09 -3.91
CA TYR A 109 -11.78 -12.99 -4.60
C TYR A 109 -11.99 -14.24 -3.79
N CYS A 110 -13.23 -14.73 -3.73
CA CYS A 110 -13.56 -16.06 -3.26
C CYS A 110 -13.55 -17.03 -4.45
N VAL A 111 -12.86 -18.14 -4.32
CA VAL A 111 -12.84 -19.20 -5.32
C VAL A 111 -13.86 -20.26 -4.93
N ASP A 112 -14.77 -20.60 -5.84
CA ASP A 112 -15.71 -21.70 -5.68
C ASP A 112 -15.76 -22.55 -6.95
N GLY A 113 -16.59 -23.58 -6.96
CA GLY A 113 -16.70 -24.50 -8.10
C GLY A 113 -17.20 -23.84 -9.39
N SER A 114 -17.67 -22.59 -9.34
CA SER A 114 -18.15 -21.81 -10.50
C SER A 114 -17.10 -20.81 -11.03
N GLY A 115 -16.00 -20.61 -10.29
CA GLY A 115 -14.92 -19.69 -10.67
C GLY A 115 -14.49 -18.76 -9.54
N MET A 116 -14.08 -17.54 -9.89
CA MET A 116 -13.69 -16.49 -8.97
C MET A 116 -14.79 -15.44 -8.86
N LYS A 117 -15.17 -15.09 -7.64
CA LYS A 117 -16.09 -14.01 -7.35
C LYS A 117 -15.41 -12.96 -6.48
N GLU A 118 -15.42 -11.70 -6.91
CA GLU A 118 -14.97 -10.58 -6.07
C GLU A 118 -15.86 -10.48 -4.82
N VAL A 119 -15.21 -10.42 -3.66
CA VAL A 119 -15.87 -10.24 -2.35
C VAL A 119 -15.49 -8.92 -1.69
N TYR A 120 -14.33 -8.35 -2.06
CA TYR A 120 -13.87 -7.07 -1.54
C TYR A 120 -12.93 -6.38 -2.52
N THR A 121 -12.96 -5.06 -2.55
CA THR A 121 -11.91 -4.20 -3.10
C THR A 121 -11.68 -3.02 -2.16
N SER A 122 -10.41 -2.63 -1.97
CA SER A 122 -10.08 -1.46 -1.15
C SER A 122 -10.50 -0.14 -1.81
N GLY A 123 -10.86 -0.16 -3.10
CA GLY A 123 -11.25 1.06 -3.82
C GLY A 123 -10.17 2.13 -3.71
N ASN A 124 -10.55 3.32 -3.22
CA ASN A 124 -9.63 4.46 -3.04
C ASN A 124 -8.98 4.51 -1.64
N GLU A 125 -9.08 3.46 -0.86
CA GLU A 125 -8.65 3.50 0.55
C GLU A 125 -7.13 3.64 0.69
N LEU A 126 -6.33 3.02 -0.19
CA LEU A 126 -4.88 3.12 -0.13
C LEU A 126 -4.41 4.58 -0.27
N GLU A 127 -4.96 5.32 -1.23
CA GLU A 127 -4.68 6.75 -1.39
C GLU A 127 -5.17 7.57 -0.19
N ALA A 128 -6.38 7.29 0.31
CA ALA A 128 -6.91 7.99 1.48
C ALA A 128 -6.04 7.78 2.73
N LYS A 129 -5.50 6.58 2.93
CA LYS A 129 -4.60 6.28 4.05
C LYS A 129 -3.23 6.93 3.87
N THR A 130 -2.62 6.85 2.69
CA THR A 130 -1.33 7.53 2.44
C THR A 130 -1.44 9.03 2.63
N ALA A 131 -2.52 9.65 2.16
CA ALA A 131 -2.77 11.07 2.37
C ALA A 131 -2.98 11.43 3.86
N ALA A 132 -3.63 10.56 4.64
CA ALA A 132 -3.83 10.79 6.07
C ALA A 132 -2.54 10.63 6.89
N TYR A 133 -1.67 9.68 6.54
CA TYR A 133 -0.43 9.40 7.26
C TYR A 133 0.73 10.30 6.82
N PHE A 134 0.81 10.59 5.52
CA PHE A 134 1.90 11.35 4.90
C PHE A 134 1.37 12.42 3.93
N PRO A 135 0.58 13.40 4.42
CA PRO A 135 -0.10 14.38 3.55
C PRO A 135 0.86 15.21 2.68
N GLN A 136 2.10 15.42 3.14
CA GLN A 136 3.11 16.20 2.42
C GLN A 136 3.81 15.40 1.31
N TYR A 137 3.63 14.08 1.28
CA TYR A 137 4.28 13.15 0.36
C TYR A 137 3.26 12.28 -0.38
N PHE A 138 1.99 12.65 -0.30
CA PHE A 138 0.90 11.95 -0.98
C PHE A 138 1.22 11.76 -2.46
N ASN A 139 1.08 10.52 -2.95
CA ASN A 139 1.39 10.14 -4.33
C ASN A 139 2.75 10.63 -4.85
N CYS A 140 3.77 10.71 -3.99
CA CYS A 140 5.14 10.92 -4.45
C CYS A 140 5.66 9.67 -5.20
N SER A 141 6.76 9.86 -5.97
CA SER A 141 7.43 8.75 -6.67
C SER A 141 8.45 8.05 -5.77
N ASN A 142 8.96 6.89 -6.21
CA ASN A 142 10.05 6.18 -5.54
C ASN A 142 11.43 6.86 -5.76
N ASP A 143 11.56 7.74 -6.74
CA ASP A 143 12.78 8.50 -7.07
C ASP A 143 12.66 9.99 -6.74
N SER A 144 11.52 10.45 -6.23
CA SER A 144 11.25 11.83 -5.83
C SER A 144 10.26 11.86 -4.65
N ALA A 145 10.51 12.74 -3.67
CA ALA A 145 9.58 12.98 -2.56
C ALA A 145 8.56 14.10 -2.87
N GLU A 146 8.44 14.53 -4.12
CA GLU A 146 7.50 15.58 -4.53
C GLU A 146 6.05 15.06 -4.43
N ILE A 147 5.18 15.84 -3.77
CA ILE A 147 3.75 15.54 -3.65
C ILE A 147 3.08 15.49 -5.02
N ASP A 148 2.10 14.61 -5.20
CA ASP A 148 1.28 14.44 -6.40
C ASP A 148 2.01 13.99 -7.67
N ASP A 149 3.29 13.66 -7.60
CA ASP A 149 4.04 13.30 -8.80
C ASP A 149 3.43 12.11 -9.55
N ARG A 150 2.80 11.18 -8.82
CA ARG A 150 2.16 9.99 -9.40
C ARG A 150 0.65 10.08 -9.56
N SER A 151 -0.02 11.15 -9.07
CA SER A 151 -1.49 11.28 -9.13
C SER A 151 -2.03 11.20 -10.57
N GLY A 152 -1.38 11.83 -11.53
CA GLY A 152 -1.75 11.77 -12.94
C GLY A 152 -1.39 10.46 -13.66
N LYS A 153 -0.81 9.47 -12.99
CA LYS A 153 -0.40 8.19 -13.59
C LYS A 153 -1.06 7.00 -12.86
N LYS A 154 -0.29 6.28 -12.06
CA LYS A 154 -0.73 5.04 -11.39
C LYS A 154 -0.94 5.19 -9.87
N GLY A 155 -0.66 6.37 -9.31
CA GLY A 155 -0.83 6.69 -7.89
C GLY A 155 0.14 5.95 -6.98
N VAL A 156 -0.37 5.28 -5.94
CA VAL A 156 0.42 4.60 -4.90
C VAL A 156 1.11 3.32 -5.40
N GLU A 157 0.62 2.71 -6.46
CA GLU A 157 1.07 1.43 -7.03
C GLU A 157 1.16 0.32 -5.97
N ALA A 158 0.02 -0.36 -5.76
CA ALA A 158 -0.03 -1.55 -4.91
C ALA A 158 0.66 -2.71 -5.66
N GLU A 159 1.90 -2.98 -5.33
CA GLU A 159 2.83 -3.85 -6.02
C GLU A 159 2.72 -5.29 -5.55
N SER A 160 3.01 -5.49 -4.29
CA SER A 160 3.16 -6.81 -3.69
C SER A 160 2.11 -7.09 -2.62
N VAL A 161 1.82 -8.37 -2.40
CA VAL A 161 0.95 -8.83 -1.33
C VAL A 161 1.48 -10.12 -0.72
N THR A 162 1.47 -10.19 0.62
CA THR A 162 1.67 -11.45 1.35
C THR A 162 0.63 -11.61 2.43
N ILE A 163 0.36 -12.85 2.83
CA ILE A 163 -0.60 -13.20 3.89
C ILE A 163 0.17 -13.74 5.08
N GLY A 164 -0.26 -13.37 6.28
CA GLY A 164 0.33 -13.90 7.50
C GLY A 164 -0.61 -13.85 8.69
N THR A 165 -0.35 -14.71 9.66
CA THR A 165 -1.10 -14.76 10.92
C THR A 165 -0.28 -14.14 12.04
N VAL A 166 -0.90 -13.23 12.80
CA VAL A 166 -0.32 -12.59 13.97
C VAL A 166 -1.29 -12.74 15.14
N GLY A 167 -0.91 -13.50 16.15
CA GLY A 167 -1.85 -13.95 17.18
C GLY A 167 -2.94 -14.83 16.58
N GLU A 168 -4.19 -14.47 16.78
CA GLU A 168 -5.36 -15.21 16.26
C GLU A 168 -5.92 -14.61 14.94
N LYS A 169 -5.28 -13.58 14.41
CA LYS A 169 -5.77 -12.84 13.24
C LYS A 169 -4.93 -13.10 12.00
N THR A 170 -5.59 -13.16 10.87
CA THR A 170 -4.98 -13.27 9.55
C THR A 170 -4.97 -11.89 8.89
N TYR A 171 -3.83 -11.50 8.34
CA TYR A 171 -3.63 -10.20 7.70
C TYR A 171 -3.17 -10.35 6.25
N ALA A 172 -3.65 -9.45 5.40
CA ALA A 172 -3.03 -9.16 4.12
C ALA A 172 -2.10 -7.94 4.30
N PHE A 173 -0.85 -8.09 3.88
CA PHE A 173 0.15 -7.03 3.85
C PHE A 173 0.35 -6.60 2.40
N ILE A 174 0.12 -5.32 2.12
CA ILE A 174 0.15 -4.73 0.78
C ILE A 174 1.33 -3.77 0.70
N GLY A 175 2.32 -4.06 -0.15
CA GLY A 175 3.44 -3.17 -0.44
C GLY A 175 3.02 -2.06 -1.39
N LEU A 176 3.42 -0.83 -1.11
CA LEU A 176 3.19 0.34 -1.94
C LEU A 176 4.50 0.79 -2.56
N GLU A 177 4.67 0.58 -3.85
CA GLU A 177 5.95 0.82 -4.54
C GLU A 177 6.39 2.29 -4.46
N ARG A 178 5.51 3.24 -4.80
CA ARG A 178 5.92 4.63 -5.05
C ARG A 178 6.15 5.44 -3.77
N ILE A 179 5.15 5.60 -2.96
CA ILE A 179 5.32 6.30 -1.68
C ILE A 179 6.10 5.46 -0.68
N GLY A 180 6.10 4.14 -0.86
CA GLY A 180 6.76 3.20 0.03
C GLY A 180 5.88 2.71 1.17
N GLY A 181 6.45 1.80 1.96
CA GLY A 181 5.81 1.21 3.12
C GLY A 181 4.83 0.09 2.81
N VAL A 182 4.23 -0.46 3.88
CA VAL A 182 3.34 -1.61 3.81
C VAL A 182 2.07 -1.32 4.60
N MET A 183 0.91 -1.55 3.98
CA MET A 183 -0.38 -1.51 4.66
C MET A 183 -0.81 -2.91 5.10
N ALA A 184 -1.33 -3.03 6.30
CA ALA A 184 -1.90 -4.25 6.86
C ALA A 184 -3.42 -4.16 6.92
N TYR A 185 -4.09 -5.22 6.47
CA TYR A 185 -5.55 -5.36 6.55
C TYR A 185 -5.90 -6.66 7.28
N ASP A 186 -6.77 -6.58 8.28
CA ASP A 186 -7.34 -7.75 8.96
C ASP A 186 -8.35 -8.42 8.01
N ILE A 187 -7.99 -9.61 7.53
CA ILE A 187 -8.79 -10.44 6.63
C ILE A 187 -9.31 -11.71 7.32
N THR A 188 -9.24 -11.77 8.63
CA THR A 188 -9.72 -12.92 9.44
C THR A 188 -11.16 -13.29 9.09
N ASN A 189 -12.00 -12.27 8.89
CA ASN A 189 -13.33 -12.43 8.34
C ASN A 189 -13.40 -11.80 6.93
N PRO A 190 -13.44 -12.62 5.86
CA PRO A 190 -13.47 -12.12 4.48
C PRO A 190 -14.70 -11.27 4.13
N ASP A 191 -15.78 -11.39 4.90
CA ASP A 191 -16.98 -10.58 4.73
C ASP A 191 -16.86 -9.19 5.40
N LYS A 192 -15.79 -8.99 6.20
CA LYS A 192 -15.54 -7.75 6.94
C LYS A 192 -14.03 -7.46 7.03
N ILE A 193 -13.45 -7.10 5.92
CA ILE A 193 -12.03 -6.72 5.83
C ILE A 193 -11.86 -5.31 6.38
N LEU A 194 -10.85 -5.12 7.25
CA LEU A 194 -10.62 -3.86 7.95
C LEU A 194 -9.15 -3.44 7.83
N PHE A 195 -8.95 -2.16 7.57
CA PHE A 195 -7.63 -1.56 7.70
C PHE A 195 -7.11 -1.72 9.13
N ALA A 196 -5.88 -2.20 9.27
CA ALA A 196 -5.23 -2.41 10.56
C ALA A 196 -4.12 -1.40 10.84
N ASN A 197 -3.19 -1.21 9.91
CA ASN A 197 -2.06 -0.29 10.08
C ASN A 197 -1.40 0.07 8.76
N TYR A 198 -0.64 1.16 8.75
CA TYR A 198 0.30 1.52 7.70
C TYR A 198 1.65 1.86 8.33
N ILE A 199 2.71 1.21 7.89
CA ILE A 199 4.08 1.51 8.27
C ILE A 199 4.89 1.87 7.04
N ASN A 200 5.71 2.93 7.17
CA ASN A 200 6.63 3.35 6.13
C ASN A 200 7.94 3.78 6.77
N SER A 201 9.02 3.13 6.41
CA SER A 201 10.38 3.39 6.88
C SER A 201 11.23 4.18 5.88
N ARG A 202 10.61 4.75 4.83
CA ARG A 202 11.26 5.70 3.93
C ARG A 202 11.63 6.98 4.68
N ASP A 203 12.83 7.49 4.45
CA ASP A 203 13.27 8.80 4.92
C ASP A 203 13.00 9.85 3.83
N PHE A 204 11.92 10.59 3.99
CA PHE A 204 11.50 11.61 3.03
C PHE A 204 12.35 12.90 3.06
N SER A 205 13.41 12.97 3.89
CA SER A 205 14.35 14.11 3.86
C SER A 205 15.19 14.14 2.58
N LYS A 206 15.19 13.06 1.81
CA LYS A 206 15.87 12.91 0.52
C LYS A 206 14.97 12.12 -0.43
N ASP A 207 15.25 12.25 -1.73
CA ASP A 207 14.49 11.53 -2.75
C ASP A 207 14.58 10.00 -2.57
N ILE A 208 15.80 9.50 -2.33
CA ILE A 208 16.04 8.08 -2.08
C ILE A 208 16.81 7.93 -0.77
N ALA A 209 16.11 7.60 0.32
CA ALA A 209 16.69 7.28 1.62
C ALA A 209 15.71 6.45 2.47
N GLY A 210 16.26 5.70 3.44
CA GLY A 210 15.49 4.69 4.16
C GLY A 210 15.14 3.51 3.27
N ASP A 211 13.95 2.95 3.43
CA ASP A 211 13.46 1.79 2.67
C ASP A 211 12.49 2.27 1.59
N VAL A 212 12.92 2.19 0.33
CA VAL A 212 12.20 2.76 -0.82
C VAL A 212 11.88 1.68 -1.84
N SER A 213 10.64 1.66 -2.32
CA SER A 213 10.13 0.72 -3.33
C SER A 213 10.06 -0.73 -2.82
N PRO A 214 9.12 -1.08 -1.93
CA PRO A 214 8.93 -2.46 -1.49
C PRO A 214 8.30 -3.30 -2.60
N GLU A 215 9.11 -4.13 -3.26
CA GLU A 215 8.74 -5.02 -4.35
C GLU A 215 8.30 -6.41 -3.85
N GLY A 216 9.08 -6.99 -2.95
CA GLY A 216 8.83 -8.33 -2.42
C GLY A 216 8.48 -8.32 -0.95
N LEU A 217 7.46 -9.07 -0.57
CA LEU A 217 7.06 -9.26 0.82
C LEU A 217 7.17 -10.73 1.22
N CYS A 218 7.70 -10.96 2.43
CA CYS A 218 7.79 -12.31 3.00
C CYS A 218 7.42 -12.30 4.47
N MET A 219 6.57 -13.24 4.87
CA MET A 219 6.19 -13.45 6.27
C MET A 219 7.09 -14.52 6.91
N ILE A 220 7.57 -14.24 8.11
CA ILE A 220 8.12 -15.23 9.03
C ILE A 220 7.12 -15.38 10.17
N SER A 221 6.53 -16.55 10.30
CA SER A 221 5.59 -16.81 11.38
C SER A 221 6.30 -16.87 12.75
N ALA A 222 5.56 -16.66 13.82
CA ALA A 222 6.09 -16.78 15.18
C ALA A 222 6.71 -18.15 15.47
N SER A 223 6.18 -19.22 14.86
CA SER A 223 6.69 -20.59 15.00
C SER A 223 7.98 -20.87 14.24
N GLU A 224 8.27 -20.10 13.19
CA GLU A 224 9.49 -20.22 12.36
C GLU A 224 10.60 -19.28 12.84
N SER A 225 10.24 -18.27 13.61
CA SER A 225 11.17 -17.27 14.13
C SER A 225 11.96 -17.80 15.34
N ALA A 226 13.23 -17.45 15.42
CA ALA A 226 14.10 -17.87 16.50
C ALA A 226 13.71 -17.31 17.89
N ASP A 227 13.01 -16.18 17.94
CA ASP A 227 12.59 -15.49 19.16
C ASP A 227 11.08 -15.61 19.45
N GLY A 228 10.36 -16.40 18.64
CA GLY A 228 8.92 -16.64 18.81
C GLY A 228 8.04 -15.45 18.41
N ASN A 229 8.56 -14.45 17.70
CA ASN A 229 7.79 -13.34 17.19
C ASN A 229 7.57 -13.46 15.68
N ALA A 230 6.43 -12.96 15.20
CA ALA A 230 6.20 -12.88 13.76
C ALA A 230 6.92 -11.66 13.16
N TYR A 231 7.41 -11.79 11.94
CA TYR A 231 8.07 -10.71 11.20
C TYR A 231 7.54 -10.61 9.78
N LEU A 232 7.43 -9.38 9.31
CA LEU A 232 7.26 -9.07 7.89
C LEU A 232 8.59 -8.54 7.36
N LEU A 233 9.08 -9.14 6.29
CA LEU A 233 10.23 -8.65 5.54
C LEU A 233 9.76 -7.98 4.26
N ALA A 234 10.37 -6.87 3.90
CA ALA A 234 10.15 -6.19 2.64
C ALA A 234 11.50 -5.97 1.94
N SER A 235 11.64 -6.49 0.73
CA SER A 235 12.76 -6.16 -0.14
C SER A 235 12.46 -4.86 -0.89
N CYS A 236 13.32 -3.86 -0.72
CA CYS A 236 13.13 -2.52 -1.26
C CYS A 236 14.13 -2.29 -2.40
N GLU A 237 13.63 -2.34 -3.64
CA GLU A 237 14.44 -2.39 -4.85
C GLU A 237 15.28 -1.11 -5.03
N VAL A 238 14.64 0.06 -4.98
CA VAL A 238 15.29 1.34 -5.27
C VAL A 238 16.35 1.72 -4.24
N SER A 239 16.09 1.45 -2.95
CA SER A 239 17.09 1.68 -1.89
C SER A 239 18.11 0.56 -1.76
N GLY A 240 17.84 -0.63 -2.31
CA GLY A 240 18.70 -1.81 -2.16
C GLY A 240 18.74 -2.35 -0.73
N THR A 241 17.67 -2.16 0.05
CA THR A 241 17.56 -2.55 1.45
C THR A 241 16.56 -3.70 1.65
N VAL A 242 16.64 -4.34 2.82
CA VAL A 242 15.60 -5.25 3.31
C VAL A 242 15.11 -4.71 4.66
N ALA A 243 13.88 -4.23 4.68
CA ALA A 243 13.22 -3.85 5.92
C ALA A 243 12.69 -5.07 6.67
N ALA A 244 12.77 -5.07 8.00
CA ALA A 244 12.23 -6.12 8.85
C ALA A 244 11.34 -5.51 9.93
N TYR A 245 10.05 -5.83 9.88
CA TYR A 245 9.06 -5.32 10.82
C TYR A 245 8.63 -6.45 11.77
N LYS A 246 8.87 -6.25 13.07
CA LYS A 246 8.34 -7.14 14.10
C LYS A 246 6.84 -6.88 14.27
N LEU A 247 6.03 -7.94 14.15
CA LEU A 247 4.59 -7.86 14.23
C LEU A 247 4.12 -8.24 15.64
N ILE A 248 3.35 -7.35 16.28
CA ILE A 248 2.87 -7.52 17.63
C ILE A 248 1.34 -7.48 17.62
N SER A 249 0.70 -8.57 18.08
CA SER A 249 -0.74 -8.56 18.33
C SER A 249 -1.03 -7.73 19.58
N GLN A 250 -1.87 -6.71 19.46
CA GLN A 250 -2.42 -6.03 20.63
C GLN A 250 -3.70 -6.75 21.06
N ASN A 251 -3.64 -7.44 22.19
CA ASN A 251 -4.86 -7.80 22.89
C ASN A 251 -5.39 -6.50 23.53
N ILE A 252 -6.51 -6.00 23.05
CA ILE A 252 -7.27 -5.01 23.79
C ILE A 252 -7.97 -5.81 24.88
N ASP A 253 -7.39 -5.85 26.06
CA ASP A 253 -8.13 -6.26 27.24
C ASP A 253 -9.31 -5.30 27.41
N SER A 254 -10.48 -5.79 27.09
CA SER A 254 -11.76 -5.14 27.35
C SER A 254 -12.10 -5.28 28.86
N SER A 255 -11.25 -4.73 29.71
CA SER A 255 -11.47 -4.71 31.14
C SER A 255 -11.19 -3.30 31.68
N ASP A 256 -12.03 -2.36 31.31
CA ASP A 256 -12.28 -1.13 32.07
C ASP A 256 -13.71 -0.64 31.78
N ASP A 257 -14.68 -1.53 32.04
CA ASP A 257 -16.03 -1.14 32.36
C ASP A 257 -16.12 -1.15 33.92
N ASP A 258 -15.52 -0.18 34.55
CA ASP A 258 -15.81 0.08 35.96
C ASP A 258 -16.68 1.31 36.10
N ASN A 259 -17.94 0.95 36.22
CA ASN A 259 -19.08 1.70 36.66
C ASN A 259 -18.79 2.34 38.04
N THR A 260 -18.65 3.65 38.08
CA THR A 260 -18.88 4.40 39.32
C THR A 260 -19.79 5.57 39.06
N ASP A 261 -21.11 5.26 39.12
CA ASP A 261 -22.09 6.20 39.59
C ASP A 261 -21.61 6.80 40.92
N ASN A 262 -21.47 8.11 40.95
CA ASN A 262 -21.71 8.88 42.17
C ASN A 262 -22.25 10.28 41.80
N ASN A 263 -23.57 10.40 41.93
CA ASN A 263 -24.29 11.60 42.27
C ASN A 263 -23.57 12.40 43.36
N HIS A 264 -23.34 13.68 43.15
CA HIS A 264 -23.67 14.66 44.15
C HIS A 264 -23.93 16.04 43.54
N ASP A 265 -25.10 16.53 43.91
CA ASP A 265 -25.70 17.83 43.69
C ASP A 265 -24.89 19.02 44.24
N ASN A 266 -25.22 20.14 43.60
CA ASN A 266 -25.41 21.48 44.18
C ASN A 266 -24.28 22.54 44.11
N ASN A 267 -24.64 23.51 43.39
CA ASN A 267 -24.99 24.91 43.74
C ASN A 267 -24.02 26.04 43.39
N ILE A 268 -24.45 26.86 42.44
CA ILE A 268 -24.59 28.36 42.43
C ILE A 268 -23.46 29.16 43.17
N ASP A 269 -22.71 30.00 42.47
CA ASP A 269 -22.99 31.42 42.38
C ASP A 269 -21.95 32.25 41.57
N HIS A 270 -22.41 33.34 41.11
CA HIS A 270 -21.98 34.46 40.33
C HIS A 270 -20.63 35.14 40.62
N ASN A 271 -20.11 35.71 39.54
CA ASN A 271 -19.59 37.07 39.39
C ASN A 271 -18.10 37.33 39.22
N GLY A 272 -17.77 38.04 38.13
CA GLY A 272 -16.72 39.05 38.22
C GLY A 272 -15.59 39.00 37.14
N SER A 273 -15.87 39.62 36.01
CA SER A 273 -15.00 40.61 35.33
C SER A 273 -13.46 40.49 35.38
N GLY A 274 -12.81 40.51 34.20
CA GLY A 274 -11.56 41.23 34.02
C GLY A 274 -10.47 40.61 33.13
N HIS A 275 -10.38 41.13 31.93
CA HIS A 275 -9.16 41.43 31.13
C HIS A 275 -7.97 40.46 30.97
N GLY A 276 -7.72 40.11 29.71
CA GLY A 276 -6.42 40.36 29.06
C GLY A 276 -5.36 39.26 29.11
N GLY A 277 -4.97 38.77 27.98
CA GLY A 277 -3.73 38.05 27.79
C GLY A 277 -3.81 36.96 26.74
N ALA A 278 -3.27 37.24 25.58
CA ALA A 278 -3.06 36.26 24.53
C ALA A 278 -1.96 35.28 24.99
N ASP A 279 -2.25 34.01 24.94
CA ASP A 279 -1.21 32.98 24.82
C ASP A 279 -1.77 31.85 23.97
N THR A 280 -0.98 31.53 22.96
CA THR A 280 -1.16 30.43 22.05
C THR A 280 -0.79 29.13 22.76
N GLU A 281 -1.75 28.26 22.98
CA GLU A 281 -1.45 26.88 23.39
C GLU A 281 -2.14 25.87 22.46
N ASP A 282 -1.25 25.07 21.89
CA ASP A 282 -1.35 23.69 21.48
C ASP A 282 -2.73 23.01 21.42
N LEU A 283 -3.22 22.85 20.21
CA LEU A 283 -4.18 21.79 19.90
C LEU A 283 -3.41 20.54 19.43
N ASN A 284 -2.99 19.74 20.37
CA ASN A 284 -2.55 18.39 20.09
C ASN A 284 -3.31 17.39 20.98
N ASN A 285 -3.67 16.26 20.37
CA ASN A 285 -4.21 15.03 20.92
C ASN A 285 -5.75 14.92 21.06
N GLN A 286 -6.35 14.51 19.94
CA GLN A 286 -7.36 13.46 19.99
C GLN A 286 -6.81 12.21 19.31
N GLU A 287 -6.25 11.30 20.10
CA GLU A 287 -5.96 9.94 19.66
C GLU A 287 -7.26 9.22 19.36
N SER A 288 -7.50 8.98 18.08
CA SER A 288 -8.50 8.02 17.65
C SER A 288 -7.99 6.63 18.03
N LYS A 289 -8.62 5.99 18.99
CA LYS A 289 -8.35 4.59 19.38
C LYS A 289 -8.81 3.68 18.24
N THR A 290 -7.94 3.45 17.27
CA THR A 290 -8.09 2.39 16.29
C THR A 290 -7.31 1.17 16.77
N ASN A 291 -7.84 -0.03 16.51
CA ASN A 291 -7.19 -1.32 16.76
C ASN A 291 -5.96 -1.46 15.85
N ALA A 292 -4.87 -0.80 16.17
CA ALA A 292 -3.69 -0.77 15.32
C ALA A 292 -2.71 -1.88 15.71
N LEU A 293 -2.18 -2.56 14.70
CA LEU A 293 -0.98 -3.38 14.84
C LEU A 293 0.18 -2.43 15.20
N LYS A 294 0.82 -2.61 16.37
CA LYS A 294 2.05 -1.88 16.68
C LYS A 294 3.23 -2.61 16.09
N THR A 295 4.02 -1.92 15.31
CA THR A 295 5.36 -2.36 14.93
C THR A 295 6.35 -1.83 15.96
N GLY A 296 7.19 -2.71 16.50
CA GLY A 296 8.25 -2.31 17.41
C GLY A 296 9.37 -1.56 16.69
N ASP A 297 10.15 -0.78 17.44
CA ASP A 297 11.33 -0.09 16.94
C ASP A 297 12.28 -1.04 16.20
N HIS A 298 12.97 -0.49 15.18
CA HIS A 298 13.96 -1.19 14.37
C HIS A 298 14.86 -2.08 15.20
N ALA A 299 14.82 -3.39 14.97
CA ALA A 299 15.86 -4.27 15.49
C ALA A 299 17.19 -3.86 14.83
N PRO A 300 18.23 -3.50 15.59
CA PRO A 300 19.52 -3.18 14.98
C PRO A 300 20.00 -4.42 14.23
N VAL A 301 20.23 -4.26 12.94
CA VAL A 301 20.76 -5.31 12.07
C VAL A 301 22.22 -5.54 12.43
N ILE A 302 22.45 -6.23 13.54
CA ILE A 302 23.76 -6.78 13.91
C ILE A 302 23.73 -8.25 13.51
N GLY A 303 24.14 -8.54 12.28
CA GLY A 303 24.28 -9.94 11.87
C GLY A 303 24.21 -10.25 10.38
N THR A 304 24.17 -9.26 9.49
CA THR A 304 24.06 -9.48 8.04
C THR A 304 25.30 -10.10 7.37
N GLY A 305 26.44 -10.19 8.05
CA GLY A 305 27.66 -10.80 7.49
C GLY A 305 27.59 -12.32 7.38
N ILE A 306 26.95 -13.02 8.29
CA ILE A 306 26.98 -14.50 8.35
C ILE A 306 25.93 -15.11 7.41
N GLY A 307 24.74 -14.53 7.29
CA GLY A 307 23.70 -15.02 6.40
C GLY A 307 24.04 -14.91 4.91
N MET A 308 24.68 -13.82 4.48
CA MET A 308 25.14 -13.64 3.11
C MET A 308 26.28 -14.61 2.75
N VAL A 309 27.18 -14.91 3.67
CA VAL A 309 28.26 -15.89 3.43
C VAL A 309 27.70 -17.29 3.24
N LEU A 310 26.66 -17.68 3.97
CA LEU A 310 26.03 -19.01 3.81
C LEU A 310 25.21 -19.11 2.52
N ALA A 311 24.51 -18.05 2.10
CA ALA A 311 23.79 -18.03 0.83
C ALA A 311 24.76 -18.06 -0.38
N LEU A 312 25.84 -17.29 -0.35
CA LEU A 312 26.90 -17.35 -1.36
C LEU A 312 27.59 -18.71 -1.40
N SER A 313 27.81 -19.35 -0.26
CA SER A 313 28.38 -20.70 -0.17
C SER A 313 27.47 -21.75 -0.80
N ALA A 314 26.13 -21.66 -0.60
CA ALA A 314 25.17 -22.56 -1.21
C ALA A 314 25.12 -22.37 -2.74
N ILE A 315 25.16 -21.14 -3.25
CA ILE A 315 25.21 -20.84 -4.68
C ILE A 315 26.49 -21.37 -5.31
N ILE A 316 27.64 -21.22 -4.66
CA ILE A 316 28.93 -21.75 -5.15
C ILE A 316 28.92 -23.29 -5.19
N VAL A 317 28.31 -23.95 -4.21
CA VAL A 317 28.15 -25.40 -4.19
C VAL A 317 27.25 -25.89 -5.32
N ILE A 318 26.12 -25.21 -5.57
CA ILE A 318 25.20 -25.53 -6.66
C ILE A 318 25.86 -25.31 -8.03
N LEU A 319 26.59 -24.23 -8.20
CA LEU A 319 27.30 -23.95 -9.45
C LEU A 319 28.46 -24.97 -9.71
N LYS A 320 29.18 -25.37 -8.67
CA LYS A 320 30.20 -26.43 -8.77
C LYS A 320 29.59 -27.80 -9.09
N TYR A 321 28.46 -28.14 -8.49
CA TYR A 321 27.72 -29.37 -8.76
C TYR A 321 27.18 -29.43 -10.20
N ARG A 322 26.63 -28.33 -10.73
CA ARG A 322 26.21 -28.23 -12.14
C ARG A 322 27.38 -28.34 -13.11
N ARG A 323 28.52 -27.74 -12.80
CA ARG A 323 29.72 -27.82 -13.65
C ARG A 323 30.32 -29.24 -13.70
N SER A 324 30.28 -29.96 -12.58
CA SER A 324 30.71 -31.37 -12.51
C SER A 324 29.84 -32.31 -13.36
N LYS A 325 28.51 -32.11 -13.35
CA LYS A 325 27.60 -32.90 -14.20
C LYS A 325 27.78 -32.65 -15.70
N ASN A 326 28.03 -31.40 -16.11
CA ASN A 326 28.26 -31.10 -17.52
C ASN A 326 29.57 -31.61 -18.07
N THR A 327 30.59 -31.87 -17.21
CA THR A 327 31.84 -32.45 -17.62
C THR A 327 31.78 -33.98 -17.83
N ILE A 328 30.81 -34.64 -17.16
CA ILE A 328 30.62 -36.11 -17.30
C ILE A 328 29.79 -36.45 -18.56
N THR A 329 29.02 -35.54 -19.10
CA THR A 329 28.19 -35.76 -20.31
C THR A 329 28.94 -35.52 -21.64
N ASN A 330 30.14 -34.95 -21.61
CA ASN A 330 30.95 -34.69 -22.81
C ASN A 330 32.08 -35.70 -23.06
N THR A 331 32.10 -36.84 -22.35
CA THR A 331 33.07 -37.92 -22.52
C THR A 331 32.40 -39.25 -22.87
N LYS A 332 31.47 -39.22 -23.81
CA LYS A 332 31.01 -40.43 -24.53
C LYS A 332 30.76 -40.10 -25.99
#